data_d7f960c6f9de5132b46aab71ccc2e7a9
#
_entry.id   d7f960c6f9de5132b46aab71ccc2e7a9
#
_cell.length_a   1.000
_cell.length_b   1.000
_cell.length_c   1.000
_cell.angle_alpha   90.00
_cell.angle_beta   90.00
_cell.angle_gamma   90.00
#
_symmetry.space_group_name_H-M   'P 1'
#
loop_
_entity.id
_entity.type
_entity.pdbx_description
1 polymer ?
#
loop_
_entity_poly.entity_id
_entity_poly.type
_entity_poly.pdbx_seq_one_letter_code
_entity_poly.pdbx_strand_id
1 'polypeptide(L)'
;MRFASLASGSAGNCMVIEHGSTRLLLDCGLGPRDLASRLISRGLDSQQITGIILTHEHDDHAKGAFKFAAFHNIPIWLSHGTRVMVERYLPEGLSLDLRVIDSHQPFQIQDIEVAPYPVPHDAREPTQFVFSDGQHTLGVLTDTGVSTPHIESMLTGCDALVLECNHDLEMLKNGPYSPALKKRVGGRLGHLDNGSAARLLANLDNRKLKHIIAAHLSAKNNTPELAQAALAAVLNCGREWIGIANQVSGFDWRSL
;
A
#
# COMPACT_ATOMS: atom_id res chain seq x y z
N MET A 1 8.64 15.67 -0.19
CA MET A 1 7.71 14.65 0.36
C MET A 1 8.48 13.59 1.16
N ARG A 2 7.91 13.03 2.23
CA ARG A 2 8.45 11.86 2.95
C ARG A 2 7.35 10.84 3.23
N PHE A 3 7.74 9.60 3.44
CA PHE A 3 6.78 8.50 3.67
C PHE A 3 7.38 7.46 4.62
N ALA A 4 6.50 6.77 5.36
CA ALA A 4 6.86 5.69 6.29
C ALA A 4 5.73 4.66 6.33
N SER A 5 6.05 3.40 6.60
CA SER A 5 5.02 2.39 6.88
C SER A 5 4.91 2.14 8.38
N LEU A 6 3.70 2.01 8.85
CA LEU A 6 3.38 1.61 10.22
C LEU A 6 3.20 0.09 10.32
N ALA A 7 2.74 -0.55 9.25
CA ALA A 7 2.60 -2.00 9.11
C ALA A 7 2.42 -2.37 7.64
N SER A 8 2.81 -3.59 7.25
CA SER A 8 2.60 -4.10 5.89
C SER A 8 2.48 -5.62 5.87
N GLY A 9 1.33 -6.12 5.39
CA GLY A 9 1.01 -7.55 5.25
C GLY A 9 -0.38 -7.90 5.78
N SER A 10 -0.75 -9.17 5.72
CA SER A 10 -2.11 -9.68 5.95
C SER A 10 -2.70 -9.45 7.37
N ALA A 11 -1.93 -8.96 8.34
CA ALA A 11 -2.46 -8.62 9.67
C ALA A 11 -2.88 -7.14 9.78
N GLY A 12 -2.42 -6.29 8.84
CA GLY A 12 -2.80 -4.89 8.76
C GLY A 12 -1.77 -4.10 7.96
N ASN A 13 -2.28 -3.24 7.09
CA ASN A 13 -1.52 -2.31 6.27
C ASN A 13 -1.83 -0.88 6.69
N CYS A 14 -0.81 -0.06 6.79
CA CYS A 14 -0.95 1.37 7.01
C CYS A 14 0.36 2.08 6.66
N MET A 15 0.29 3.08 5.80
CA MET A 15 1.43 3.91 5.45
C MET A 15 1.10 5.38 5.67
N VAL A 16 2.09 6.18 6.07
CA VAL A 16 1.97 7.64 6.18
C VAL A 16 2.69 8.28 5.02
N ILE A 17 2.03 9.22 4.33
CA ILE A 17 2.61 10.10 3.33
C ILE A 17 2.50 11.54 3.86
N GLU A 18 3.64 12.26 3.88
CA GLU A 18 3.69 13.61 4.40
C GLU A 18 4.37 14.58 3.43
N HIS A 19 3.73 15.72 3.21
CA HIS A 19 4.31 16.89 2.55
C HIS A 19 3.72 18.17 3.14
N GLY A 20 4.56 19.16 3.45
CA GLY A 20 4.10 20.40 4.08
C GLY A 20 3.33 20.15 5.39
N SER A 21 2.09 20.60 5.44
CA SER A 21 1.18 20.35 6.57
C SER A 21 0.29 19.12 6.39
N THR A 22 0.31 18.50 5.21
CA THR A 22 -0.55 17.37 4.84
C THR A 22 0.04 16.05 5.30
N ARG A 23 -0.75 15.24 6.02
CA ARG A 23 -0.39 13.89 6.49
C ARG A 23 -1.51 12.93 6.17
N LEU A 24 -1.31 12.06 5.19
CA LEU A 24 -2.29 11.09 4.74
C LEU A 24 -1.93 9.70 5.24
N LEU A 25 -2.94 8.96 5.70
CA LEU A 25 -2.82 7.51 5.85
C LEU A 25 -3.26 6.85 4.55
N LEU A 26 -2.42 6.00 3.98
CA LEU A 26 -2.84 5.05 2.96
C LEU A 26 -3.12 3.73 3.65
N ASP A 27 -4.37 3.33 3.61
CA ASP A 27 -4.97 2.25 4.38
C ASP A 27 -4.90 2.44 5.90
N CYS A 28 -5.74 1.72 6.61
CA CYS A 28 -5.79 1.70 8.06
C CYS A 28 -6.35 0.35 8.54
N GLY A 29 -5.59 -0.72 8.30
CA GLY A 29 -5.92 -2.07 8.75
C GLY A 29 -5.59 -2.34 10.22
N LEU A 30 -5.10 -1.32 10.94
CA LEU A 30 -4.72 -1.41 12.35
C LEU A 30 -5.87 -0.98 13.27
N GLY A 31 -5.97 -1.58 14.45
CA GLY A 31 -6.88 -1.08 15.47
C GLY A 31 -6.47 0.31 15.97
N PRO A 32 -7.42 1.17 16.43
CA PRO A 32 -7.11 2.57 16.76
C PRO A 32 -5.99 2.77 17.80
N ARG A 33 -5.92 1.90 18.82
CA ARG A 33 -4.85 1.97 19.84
C ARG A 33 -3.49 1.61 19.28
N ASP A 34 -3.42 0.57 18.45
CA ASP A 34 -2.19 0.12 17.80
C ASP A 34 -1.70 1.19 16.80
N LEU A 35 -2.62 1.73 16.00
CA LEU A 35 -2.35 2.84 15.09
C LEU A 35 -1.75 4.06 15.83
N ALA A 36 -2.40 4.51 16.91
CA ALA A 36 -1.90 5.64 17.69
C ALA A 36 -0.50 5.39 18.25
N SER A 37 -0.23 4.21 18.80
CA SER A 37 1.10 3.83 19.28
C SER A 37 2.16 3.86 18.19
N ARG A 38 1.82 3.38 16.99
CA ARG A 38 2.76 3.36 15.85
C ARG A 38 2.98 4.75 15.24
N LEU A 39 1.97 5.61 15.24
CA LEU A 39 2.13 7.03 14.87
C LEU A 39 3.12 7.71 15.82
N ILE A 40 2.96 7.54 17.13
CA ILE A 40 3.88 8.07 18.15
C ILE A 40 5.31 7.58 17.90
N SER A 41 5.51 6.31 17.54
CA SER A 41 6.84 5.76 17.24
C SER A 41 7.48 6.39 15.98
N ARG A 42 6.70 7.06 15.14
CA ARG A 42 7.15 7.85 13.99
C ARG A 42 7.21 9.35 14.27
N GLY A 43 7.03 9.75 15.54
CA GLY A 43 7.04 11.16 15.96
C GLY A 43 5.78 11.93 15.55
N LEU A 44 4.66 11.23 15.32
CA LEU A 44 3.38 11.82 14.94
C LEU A 44 2.35 11.66 16.05
N ASP A 45 1.51 12.70 16.21
CA ASP A 45 0.26 12.61 16.95
C ASP A 45 -0.88 12.24 15.98
N SER A 46 -1.84 11.45 16.47
CA SER A 46 -3.03 11.07 15.69
C SER A 46 -3.84 12.28 15.20
N GLN A 47 -3.82 13.38 15.95
CA GLN A 47 -4.50 14.64 15.59
C GLN A 47 -3.86 15.36 14.39
N GLN A 48 -2.64 15.01 14.03
CA GLN A 48 -1.94 15.58 12.88
C GLN A 48 -2.33 14.93 11.55
N ILE A 49 -3.08 13.83 11.58
CA ILE A 49 -3.54 13.14 10.37
C ILE A 49 -4.64 13.96 9.70
N THR A 50 -4.45 14.28 8.43
CA THR A 50 -5.37 15.09 7.62
C THR A 50 -6.48 14.26 6.99
N GLY A 51 -6.26 12.96 6.79
CA GLY A 51 -7.26 12.07 6.23
C GLY A 51 -6.70 10.68 5.89
N ILE A 52 -7.60 9.81 5.45
CA ILE A 52 -7.31 8.42 5.10
C ILE A 52 -7.68 8.18 3.63
N ILE A 53 -6.85 7.47 2.90
CA ILE A 53 -7.15 6.95 1.56
C ILE A 53 -7.21 5.44 1.67
N LEU A 54 -8.28 4.81 1.17
CA LEU A 54 -8.42 3.36 1.16
C LEU A 54 -8.19 2.81 -0.24
N THR A 55 -7.36 1.78 -0.33
CA THR A 55 -7.12 1.04 -1.57
C THR A 55 -8.30 0.14 -1.92
N HIS A 56 -8.82 -0.59 -0.94
CA HIS A 56 -9.96 -1.51 -1.07
C HIS A 56 -10.54 -1.91 0.29
N GLU A 57 -11.58 -2.76 0.29
CA GLU A 57 -12.40 -3.09 1.44
C GLU A 57 -11.93 -4.25 2.31
N HIS A 58 -10.81 -4.91 2.04
CA HIS A 58 -10.33 -6.01 2.86
C HIS A 58 -9.99 -5.56 4.30
N ASP A 59 -10.17 -6.48 5.25
CA ASP A 59 -10.04 -6.19 6.69
C ASP A 59 -8.67 -5.61 7.05
N ASP A 60 -7.62 -6.12 6.45
CA ASP A 60 -6.24 -5.69 6.69
C ASP A 60 -5.90 -4.33 6.07
N HIS A 61 -6.83 -3.70 5.34
CA HIS A 61 -6.74 -2.35 4.80
C HIS A 61 -7.75 -1.38 5.44
N ALA A 62 -8.98 -1.81 5.71
CA ALA A 62 -10.07 -0.89 6.01
C ALA A 62 -10.60 -0.94 7.46
N LYS A 63 -10.41 -2.05 8.21
CA LYS A 63 -11.14 -2.28 9.47
C LYS A 63 -10.96 -1.21 10.55
N GLY A 64 -9.83 -0.52 10.58
CA GLY A 64 -9.54 0.53 11.57
C GLY A 64 -9.93 1.93 11.13
N ALA A 65 -10.06 2.16 9.82
CA ALA A 65 -10.21 3.48 9.20
C ALA A 65 -11.41 4.26 9.75
N PHE A 66 -12.58 3.64 9.78
CA PHE A 66 -13.85 4.32 10.08
C PHE A 66 -13.95 4.78 11.54
N LYS A 67 -13.48 3.94 12.49
CA LYS A 67 -13.43 4.33 13.90
C LYS A 67 -12.42 5.43 14.15
N PHE A 68 -11.26 5.34 13.50
CA PHE A 68 -10.23 6.38 13.63
C PHE A 68 -10.70 7.71 13.01
N ALA A 69 -11.26 7.67 11.80
CA ALA A 69 -11.78 8.85 11.13
C ALA A 69 -12.91 9.52 11.92
N ALA A 70 -13.85 8.73 12.45
CA ALA A 70 -14.94 9.26 13.28
C ALA A 70 -14.43 9.94 14.56
N PHE A 71 -13.44 9.34 15.24
CA PHE A 71 -12.89 9.88 16.48
C PHE A 71 -12.10 11.19 16.25
N HIS A 72 -11.37 11.30 15.12
CA HIS A 72 -10.56 12.45 14.79
C HIS A 72 -11.24 13.46 13.86
N ASN A 73 -12.48 13.16 13.41
CA ASN A 73 -13.27 13.98 12.47
C ASN A 73 -12.50 14.31 11.18
N ILE A 74 -11.89 13.28 10.58
CA ILE A 74 -11.13 13.41 9.34
C ILE A 74 -11.80 12.68 8.17
N PRO A 75 -11.63 13.15 6.92
CA PRO A 75 -12.23 12.52 5.75
C PRO A 75 -11.57 11.19 5.38
N ILE A 76 -12.35 10.34 4.69
CA ILE A 76 -11.86 9.11 4.05
C ILE A 76 -12.15 9.18 2.56
N TRP A 77 -11.12 9.04 1.72
CA TRP A 77 -11.24 8.89 0.26
C TRP A 77 -11.22 7.41 -0.11
N LEU A 78 -12.14 6.99 -0.96
CA LEU A 78 -12.29 5.59 -1.37
C LEU A 78 -13.04 5.50 -2.70
N SER A 79 -12.84 4.42 -3.47
CA SER A 79 -13.60 4.17 -4.69
C SER A 79 -15.08 3.91 -4.40
N HIS A 80 -15.94 4.01 -5.42
CA HIS A 80 -17.36 3.71 -5.27
C HIS A 80 -17.59 2.26 -4.83
N GLY A 81 -16.89 1.31 -5.46
CA GLY A 81 -17.01 -0.11 -5.10
C GLY A 81 -16.59 -0.39 -3.66
N THR A 82 -15.46 0.17 -3.23
CA THR A 82 -15.02 0.10 -1.83
C THR A 82 -16.07 0.71 -0.89
N ARG A 83 -16.64 1.89 -1.26
CA ARG A 83 -17.69 2.56 -0.46
C ARG A 83 -18.89 1.67 -0.20
N VAL A 84 -19.34 0.91 -1.20
CA VAL A 84 -20.47 -0.02 -1.06
C VAL A 84 -20.12 -1.17 -0.11
N MET A 85 -18.91 -1.69 -0.18
CA MET A 85 -18.50 -2.89 0.56
C MET A 85 -18.15 -2.62 2.03
N VAL A 86 -17.82 -1.38 2.39
CA VAL A 86 -17.40 -1.03 3.75
C VAL A 86 -18.55 -0.69 4.71
N GLU A 87 -19.81 -0.78 4.28
CA GLU A 87 -20.97 -0.49 5.13
C GLU A 87 -20.92 -1.22 6.48
N ARG A 88 -20.41 -2.46 6.49
CA ARG A 88 -20.24 -3.27 7.71
C ARG A 88 -19.29 -2.67 8.76
N TYR A 89 -18.44 -1.72 8.37
CA TYR A 89 -17.50 -1.06 9.29
C TYR A 89 -17.99 0.29 9.78
N LEU A 90 -19.09 0.79 9.22
CA LEU A 90 -19.59 2.12 9.57
C LEU A 90 -20.12 2.09 11.00
N PRO A 91 -19.65 2.98 11.88
CA PRO A 91 -20.16 3.05 13.25
C PRO A 91 -21.61 3.55 13.24
N GLU A 92 -22.50 2.88 13.97
CA GLU A 92 -23.87 3.31 14.11
C GLU A 92 -23.95 4.71 14.75
N GLY A 93 -24.80 5.57 14.19
CA GLY A 93 -25.09 6.91 14.72
C GLY A 93 -23.96 7.93 14.58
N LEU A 94 -22.84 7.59 13.90
CA LEU A 94 -21.76 8.54 13.62
C LEU A 94 -21.80 9.00 12.16
N SER A 95 -21.65 10.30 11.96
CA SER A 95 -21.45 10.87 10.62
C SER A 95 -19.98 10.78 10.25
N LEU A 96 -19.69 10.34 9.02
CA LEU A 96 -18.35 10.25 8.45
C LEU A 96 -18.30 11.07 7.16
N ASP A 97 -17.21 11.80 6.97
CA ASP A 97 -16.91 12.47 5.69
C ASP A 97 -16.29 11.45 4.72
N LEU A 98 -17.15 10.73 3.99
CA LEU A 98 -16.73 9.74 2.98
C LEU A 98 -16.74 10.41 1.60
N ARG A 99 -15.56 10.53 1.00
CA ARG A 99 -15.32 11.17 -0.30
C ARG A 99 -15.06 10.11 -1.36
N VAL A 100 -16.06 9.89 -2.20
CA VAL A 100 -15.93 8.95 -3.32
C VAL A 100 -15.05 9.56 -4.39
N ILE A 101 -14.02 8.80 -4.80
CA ILE A 101 -13.09 9.16 -5.87
C ILE A 101 -13.45 8.43 -7.17
N ASP A 102 -13.06 9.02 -8.30
CA ASP A 102 -12.98 8.31 -9.58
C ASP A 102 -11.60 7.65 -9.68
N SER A 103 -11.56 6.32 -9.84
CA SER A 103 -10.32 5.53 -9.89
C SER A 103 -9.43 5.82 -11.12
N HIS A 104 -9.86 6.76 -11.99
CA HIS A 104 -9.14 7.17 -13.21
C HIS A 104 -8.80 8.66 -13.24
N GLN A 105 -9.20 9.45 -12.24
CA GLN A 105 -8.99 10.90 -12.22
C GLN A 105 -8.11 11.33 -11.05
N PRO A 106 -6.98 12.00 -11.32
CA PRO A 106 -6.19 12.61 -10.25
C PRO A 106 -7.00 13.64 -9.46
N PHE A 107 -6.71 13.76 -8.18
CA PHE A 107 -7.33 14.75 -7.31
C PHE A 107 -6.30 15.31 -6.31
N GLN A 108 -6.63 16.46 -5.72
CA GLN A 108 -5.75 17.14 -4.79
C GLN A 108 -6.25 17.00 -3.35
N ILE A 109 -5.33 16.68 -2.44
CA ILE A 109 -5.55 16.78 -1.01
C ILE A 109 -4.51 17.76 -0.45
N GLN A 110 -4.89 19.01 -0.23
CA GLN A 110 -4.00 20.09 0.19
C GLN A 110 -2.72 20.16 -0.69
N ASP A 111 -1.56 19.81 -0.12
CA ASP A 111 -0.25 19.92 -0.77
C ASP A 111 0.17 18.66 -1.57
N ILE A 112 -0.68 17.63 -1.61
CA ILE A 112 -0.38 16.34 -2.27
C ILE A 112 -1.40 16.07 -3.38
N GLU A 113 -0.90 15.90 -4.60
CA GLU A 113 -1.67 15.32 -5.70
C GLU A 113 -1.70 13.80 -5.56
N VAL A 114 -2.88 13.22 -5.76
CA VAL A 114 -3.13 11.78 -5.67
C VAL A 114 -3.66 11.29 -7.01
N ALA A 115 -2.91 10.45 -7.69
CA ALA A 115 -3.32 9.83 -8.95
C ALA A 115 -3.72 8.36 -8.70
N PRO A 116 -5.02 8.04 -8.68
CA PRO A 116 -5.52 6.70 -8.51
C PRO A 116 -5.38 5.88 -9.79
N TYR A 117 -5.24 4.55 -9.64
CA TYR A 117 -5.30 3.62 -10.76
C TYR A 117 -5.84 2.25 -10.34
N PRO A 118 -6.74 1.63 -11.14
CA PRO A 118 -7.32 0.33 -10.82
C PRO A 118 -6.30 -0.79 -11.01
N VAL A 119 -6.42 -1.83 -10.19
CA VAL A 119 -5.54 -3.00 -10.23
C VAL A 119 -6.32 -4.31 -10.22
N PRO A 120 -5.80 -5.41 -10.80
CA PRO A 120 -6.43 -6.73 -10.74
C PRO A 120 -6.27 -7.35 -9.34
N HIS A 121 -7.33 -7.27 -8.52
CA HIS A 121 -7.38 -7.90 -7.20
C HIS A 121 -8.80 -8.39 -6.89
N ASP A 122 -8.97 -9.32 -5.94
CA ASP A 122 -10.25 -9.91 -5.57
C ASP A 122 -11.05 -9.02 -4.60
N ALA A 123 -11.21 -7.75 -4.97
CA ALA A 123 -11.99 -6.73 -4.29
C ALA A 123 -12.99 -6.08 -5.27
N ARG A 124 -13.91 -5.24 -4.77
CA ARG A 124 -14.99 -4.70 -5.60
C ARG A 124 -14.50 -3.66 -6.61
N GLU A 125 -13.62 -2.76 -6.19
CA GLU A 125 -13.01 -1.74 -7.04
C GLU A 125 -11.64 -1.36 -6.46
N PRO A 126 -10.67 -2.31 -6.52
CA PRO A 126 -9.36 -2.12 -5.91
C PRO A 126 -8.57 -1.07 -6.68
N THR A 127 -8.09 -0.07 -5.95
CA THR A 127 -7.42 1.12 -6.48
C THR A 127 -6.10 1.32 -5.77
N GLN A 128 -5.04 1.56 -6.53
CA GLN A 128 -3.73 1.93 -6.01
C GLN A 128 -3.40 3.38 -6.38
N PHE A 129 -2.29 3.93 -5.89
CA PHE A 129 -2.07 5.37 -5.93
C PHE A 129 -0.62 5.73 -6.25
N VAL A 130 -0.47 6.80 -7.03
CA VAL A 130 0.77 7.58 -7.11
C VAL A 130 0.54 8.92 -6.42
N PHE A 131 1.46 9.30 -5.54
CA PHE A 131 1.44 10.57 -4.82
C PHE A 131 2.50 11.51 -5.38
N SER A 132 2.17 12.79 -5.51
CA SER A 132 3.10 13.81 -6.00
C SER A 132 3.04 15.09 -5.13
N ASP A 133 4.22 15.69 -4.88
CA ASP A 133 4.35 17.03 -4.30
C ASP A 133 4.68 18.10 -5.36
N GLY A 134 4.54 17.74 -6.65
CA GLY A 134 4.89 18.58 -7.78
C GLY A 134 6.36 18.51 -8.20
N GLN A 135 7.24 17.91 -7.40
CA GLN A 135 8.66 17.72 -7.70
C GLN A 135 9.07 16.24 -7.68
N HIS A 136 8.47 15.47 -6.78
CA HIS A 136 8.78 14.06 -6.57
C HIS A 136 7.51 13.22 -6.60
N THR A 137 7.66 11.96 -6.97
CA THR A 137 6.56 11.00 -7.06
C THR A 137 6.86 9.72 -6.29
N LEU A 138 5.85 9.26 -5.55
CA LEU A 138 5.84 7.99 -4.83
C LEU A 138 4.77 7.08 -5.44
N GLY A 139 5.18 5.99 -6.09
CA GLY A 139 4.27 4.94 -6.54
C GLY A 139 4.07 3.88 -5.45
N VAL A 140 2.82 3.50 -5.20
CA VAL A 140 2.48 2.40 -4.31
C VAL A 140 1.71 1.36 -5.09
N LEU A 141 2.10 0.09 -4.97
CA LEU A 141 1.40 -1.05 -5.52
C LEU A 141 1.47 -2.19 -4.52
N THR A 142 0.34 -2.48 -3.89
CA THR A 142 0.12 -3.67 -3.08
C THR A 142 -1.13 -4.38 -3.62
N ASP A 143 -1.32 -5.63 -3.26
CA ASP A 143 -2.55 -6.36 -3.56
C ASP A 143 -2.94 -6.33 -5.04
N THR A 144 -2.08 -6.88 -5.87
CA THR A 144 -2.38 -7.14 -7.29
C THR A 144 -1.90 -8.51 -7.71
N GLY A 145 -2.73 -9.24 -8.45
CA GLY A 145 -2.35 -10.57 -8.92
C GLY A 145 -1.47 -10.58 -10.17
N VAL A 146 -1.49 -9.51 -10.97
CA VAL A 146 -0.70 -9.39 -12.20
C VAL A 146 -0.38 -7.94 -12.50
N SER A 147 0.76 -7.69 -13.17
CA SER A 147 1.04 -6.41 -13.81
C SER A 147 0.16 -6.22 -15.04
N THR A 148 -0.15 -4.97 -15.34
CA THR A 148 -0.83 -4.57 -16.57
C THR A 148 -0.06 -3.38 -17.21
N PRO A 149 -0.22 -3.12 -18.52
CA PRO A 149 0.38 -1.94 -19.15
C PRO A 149 -0.02 -0.63 -18.47
N HIS A 150 -1.23 -0.56 -17.90
CA HIS A 150 -1.68 0.61 -17.15
C HIS A 150 -0.90 0.78 -15.83
N ILE A 151 -0.69 -0.28 -15.06
CA ILE A 151 0.15 -0.26 -13.85
C ILE A 151 1.57 0.19 -14.21
N GLU A 152 2.16 -0.37 -15.27
CA GLU A 152 3.50 0.01 -15.73
C GLU A 152 3.57 1.50 -16.12
N SER A 153 2.54 2.00 -16.83
CA SER A 153 2.43 3.42 -17.19
C SER A 153 2.34 4.35 -15.97
N MET A 154 1.62 3.95 -14.92
CA MET A 154 1.46 4.75 -13.71
C MET A 154 2.71 4.78 -12.84
N LEU A 155 3.48 3.71 -12.80
CA LEU A 155 4.64 3.57 -11.91
C LEU A 155 5.96 3.98 -12.56
N THR A 156 6.00 4.11 -13.90
CA THR A 156 7.22 4.45 -14.60
C THR A 156 7.69 5.87 -14.24
N GLY A 157 8.99 6.04 -13.99
CA GLY A 157 9.60 7.33 -13.67
C GLY A 157 9.34 7.86 -12.26
N CYS A 158 8.78 7.05 -11.35
CA CYS A 158 8.63 7.42 -9.94
C CYS A 158 10.00 7.56 -9.24
N ASP A 159 10.08 8.50 -8.29
CA ASP A 159 11.27 8.70 -7.45
C ASP A 159 11.37 7.65 -6.32
N ALA A 160 10.22 7.11 -5.88
CA ALA A 160 10.17 5.99 -4.96
C ALA A 160 9.05 5.02 -5.33
N LEU A 161 9.26 3.74 -5.00
CA LEU A 161 8.27 2.68 -5.17
C LEU A 161 8.12 1.88 -3.87
N VAL A 162 6.86 1.64 -3.48
CA VAL A 162 6.48 0.61 -2.51
C VAL A 162 5.78 -0.48 -3.32
N LEU A 163 6.46 -1.61 -3.50
CA LEU A 163 6.08 -2.64 -4.46
C LEU A 163 5.78 -3.96 -3.77
N GLU A 164 4.64 -4.56 -4.07
CA GLU A 164 4.30 -5.87 -3.56
C GLU A 164 5.32 -6.93 -3.95
N CYS A 165 5.78 -7.68 -2.94
CA CYS A 165 6.55 -8.91 -3.06
C CYS A 165 5.92 -9.92 -2.10
N ASN A 166 4.74 -10.42 -2.45
CA ASN A 166 3.94 -11.18 -1.49
C ASN A 166 4.56 -12.55 -1.19
N HIS A 167 4.91 -13.33 -2.21
CA HIS A 167 5.36 -14.70 -1.99
C HIS A 167 6.49 -15.11 -2.94
N ASP A 168 7.27 -16.06 -2.46
CA ASP A 168 8.13 -16.90 -3.28
C ASP A 168 7.30 -18.05 -3.85
N LEU A 169 7.47 -18.36 -5.14
CA LEU A 169 6.66 -19.39 -5.82
C LEU A 169 6.87 -20.79 -5.23
N GLU A 170 8.11 -21.17 -4.89
CA GLU A 170 8.41 -22.48 -4.33
C GLU A 170 7.94 -22.58 -2.86
N MET A 171 8.06 -21.50 -2.09
CA MET A 171 7.51 -21.47 -0.73
C MET A 171 5.98 -21.56 -0.75
N LEU A 172 5.29 -20.85 -1.64
CA LEU A 172 3.83 -20.96 -1.76
C LEU A 172 3.42 -22.36 -2.18
N LYS A 173 4.08 -22.94 -3.19
CA LYS A 173 3.81 -24.28 -3.69
C LYS A 173 3.95 -25.35 -2.61
N ASN A 174 5.03 -25.28 -1.83
CA ASN A 174 5.38 -26.28 -0.81
C ASN A 174 4.88 -25.90 0.60
N GLY A 175 4.35 -24.69 0.77
CA GLY A 175 3.92 -24.12 2.04
C GLY A 175 2.64 -24.74 2.63
N PRO A 176 2.25 -24.29 3.83
CA PRO A 176 1.16 -24.91 4.60
C PRO A 176 -0.26 -24.56 4.13
N TYR A 177 -0.41 -23.68 3.15
CA TYR A 177 -1.74 -23.24 2.70
C TYR A 177 -2.48 -24.38 1.99
N SER A 178 -3.82 -24.39 2.12
CA SER A 178 -4.67 -25.32 1.37
C SER A 178 -4.54 -25.10 -0.15
N PRO A 179 -4.81 -26.12 -0.99
CA PRO A 179 -4.76 -25.95 -2.44
C PRO A 179 -5.63 -24.80 -2.95
N ALA A 180 -6.81 -24.60 -2.37
CA ALA A 180 -7.70 -23.50 -2.73
C ALA A 180 -7.08 -22.13 -2.39
N LEU A 181 -6.45 -21.99 -1.22
CA LEU A 181 -5.78 -20.74 -0.83
C LEU A 181 -4.53 -20.47 -1.67
N LYS A 182 -3.74 -21.51 -2.00
CA LYS A 182 -2.60 -21.36 -2.93
C LYS A 182 -3.04 -20.84 -4.29
N LYS A 183 -4.13 -21.41 -4.83
CA LYS A 183 -4.72 -20.99 -6.11
C LYS A 183 -5.23 -19.54 -6.05
N ARG A 184 -5.84 -19.12 -4.93
CA ARG A 184 -6.28 -17.73 -4.72
C ARG A 184 -5.09 -16.80 -4.66
N VAL A 185 -4.12 -17.05 -3.78
CA VAL A 185 -2.94 -16.20 -3.56
C VAL A 185 -2.09 -16.05 -4.81
N GLY A 186 -1.76 -17.13 -5.50
CA GLY A 186 -0.97 -17.11 -6.75
C GLY A 186 -1.80 -16.89 -8.02
N GLY A 187 -3.09 -16.55 -7.90
CA GLY A 187 -3.99 -16.33 -9.03
C GLY A 187 -3.91 -14.92 -9.60
N ARG A 188 -4.54 -14.70 -10.76
CA ARG A 188 -4.54 -13.39 -11.46
C ARG A 188 -5.20 -12.24 -10.68
N LEU A 189 -6.00 -12.53 -9.67
CA LEU A 189 -6.61 -11.57 -8.75
C LEU A 189 -6.07 -11.75 -7.33
N GLY A 190 -4.99 -12.49 -7.14
CA GLY A 190 -4.33 -12.68 -5.85
C GLY A 190 -3.24 -11.64 -5.62
N HIS A 191 -1.99 -12.10 -5.50
CA HIS A 191 -0.84 -11.26 -5.15
C HIS A 191 0.36 -11.54 -6.06
N LEU A 192 1.24 -10.56 -6.24
CA LEU A 192 2.49 -10.72 -6.98
C LEU A 192 3.47 -11.64 -6.23
N ASP A 193 4.00 -12.61 -6.95
CA ASP A 193 5.22 -13.31 -6.53
C ASP A 193 6.47 -12.40 -6.72
N ASN A 194 7.57 -12.75 -6.03
CA ASN A 194 8.82 -12.00 -6.11
C ASN A 194 9.35 -11.85 -7.55
N GLY A 195 9.21 -12.88 -8.37
CA GLY A 195 9.64 -12.85 -9.77
C GLY A 195 8.77 -11.97 -10.64
N SER A 196 7.45 -11.93 -10.39
CA SER A 196 6.52 -11.02 -11.08
C SER A 196 6.77 -9.57 -10.69
N ALA A 197 7.05 -9.29 -9.41
CA ALA A 197 7.45 -7.96 -8.95
C ALA A 197 8.76 -7.50 -9.61
N ALA A 198 9.75 -8.38 -9.72
CA ALA A 198 11.00 -8.11 -10.39
C ALA A 198 10.80 -7.83 -11.89
N ARG A 199 9.96 -8.61 -12.59
CA ARG A 199 9.63 -8.35 -14.00
C ARG A 199 8.93 -7.00 -14.19
N LEU A 200 7.97 -6.67 -13.32
CA LEU A 200 7.34 -5.34 -13.34
C LEU A 200 8.41 -4.25 -13.20
N LEU A 201 9.26 -4.33 -12.17
CA LEU A 201 10.32 -3.34 -11.93
C LEU A 201 11.27 -3.20 -13.15
N ALA A 202 11.58 -4.30 -13.83
CA ALA A 202 12.43 -4.28 -15.03
C ALA A 202 11.79 -3.56 -16.23
N ASN A 203 10.45 -3.54 -16.30
CA ASN A 203 9.71 -2.86 -17.35
C ASN A 203 9.54 -1.35 -17.11
N LEU A 204 9.82 -0.87 -15.89
CA LEU A 204 9.68 0.55 -15.55
C LEU A 204 10.92 1.36 -15.90
N ASP A 205 10.75 2.65 -16.23
CA ASP A 205 11.84 3.60 -16.16
C ASP A 205 12.17 3.90 -14.68
N ASN A 206 13.19 3.23 -14.18
CA ASN A 206 13.63 3.31 -12.78
C ASN A 206 14.86 4.19 -12.56
N ARG A 207 15.29 4.99 -13.57
CA ARG A 207 16.52 5.81 -13.52
C ARG A 207 16.48 6.91 -12.44
N LYS A 208 15.30 7.36 -12.04
CA LYS A 208 15.11 8.37 -10.98
C LYS A 208 14.91 7.77 -9.60
N LEU A 209 14.84 6.44 -9.51
CA LEU A 209 14.43 5.76 -8.28
C LEU A 209 15.47 5.97 -7.17
N LYS A 210 15.04 6.65 -6.10
CA LYS A 210 15.82 6.90 -4.87
C LYS A 210 15.56 5.84 -3.81
N HIS A 211 14.34 5.31 -3.78
CA HIS A 211 13.92 4.29 -2.83
C HIS A 211 13.04 3.24 -3.48
N ILE A 212 13.29 1.98 -3.17
CA ILE A 212 12.37 0.88 -3.42
C ILE A 212 12.18 0.06 -2.15
N ILE A 213 10.93 -0.25 -1.84
CA ILE A 213 10.54 -1.00 -0.65
C ILE A 213 9.73 -2.21 -1.10
N ALA A 214 10.20 -3.39 -0.79
CA ALA A 214 9.38 -4.60 -0.93
C ALA A 214 8.35 -4.64 0.21
N ALA A 215 7.08 -4.75 -0.15
CA ALA A 215 5.95 -4.64 0.77
C ALA A 215 4.99 -5.82 0.68
N HIS A 216 4.08 -5.92 1.63
CA HIS A 216 3.02 -6.92 1.70
C HIS A 216 3.53 -8.37 1.64
N LEU A 217 4.68 -8.64 2.31
CA LEU A 217 5.29 -9.97 2.33
C LEU A 217 4.44 -10.95 3.15
N SER A 218 4.20 -12.12 2.59
CA SER A 218 3.55 -13.23 3.29
C SER A 218 4.47 -13.77 4.40
N ALA A 219 4.00 -13.78 5.63
CA ALA A 219 4.73 -14.34 6.76
C ALA A 219 4.97 -15.87 6.66
N LYS A 220 4.28 -16.57 5.76
CA LYS A 220 4.35 -18.02 5.58
C LYS A 220 5.05 -18.46 4.30
N ASN A 221 5.00 -17.62 3.28
CA ASN A 221 5.42 -18.01 1.93
C ASN A 221 6.46 -17.05 1.33
N ASN A 222 7.11 -16.24 2.16
CA ASN A 222 8.21 -15.38 1.73
C ASN A 222 9.22 -15.13 2.86
N THR A 223 10.38 -14.61 2.48
CA THR A 223 11.34 -14.02 3.41
C THR A 223 11.83 -12.66 2.87
N PRO A 224 12.27 -11.75 3.74
CA PRO A 224 12.88 -10.49 3.33
C PRO A 224 14.01 -10.69 2.31
N GLU A 225 14.86 -11.68 2.53
CA GLU A 225 16.05 -11.96 1.71
C GLU A 225 15.69 -12.38 0.28
N LEU A 226 14.60 -13.15 0.10
CA LEU A 226 14.10 -13.58 -1.21
C LEU A 226 13.50 -12.40 -1.98
N ALA A 227 12.70 -11.58 -1.33
CA ALA A 227 12.13 -10.38 -1.92
C ALA A 227 13.23 -9.38 -2.32
N GLN A 228 14.18 -9.12 -1.42
CA GLN A 228 15.32 -8.24 -1.69
C GLN A 228 16.18 -8.76 -2.85
N ALA A 229 16.47 -10.06 -2.87
CA ALA A 229 17.28 -10.66 -3.94
C ALA A 229 16.63 -10.50 -5.32
N ALA A 230 15.31 -10.67 -5.41
CA ALA A 230 14.58 -10.56 -6.66
C ALA A 230 14.63 -9.12 -7.23
N LEU A 231 14.42 -8.11 -6.39
CA LEU A 231 14.44 -6.70 -6.83
C LEU A 231 15.86 -6.19 -7.05
N ALA A 232 16.82 -6.56 -6.21
CA ALA A 232 18.22 -6.15 -6.32
C ALA A 232 18.86 -6.65 -7.62
N ALA A 233 18.48 -7.85 -8.08
CA ALA A 233 18.95 -8.41 -9.34
C ALA A 233 18.55 -7.54 -10.55
N VAL A 234 17.37 -6.92 -10.54
CA VAL A 234 16.89 -6.02 -11.60
C VAL A 234 17.70 -4.72 -11.63
N LEU A 235 17.96 -4.15 -10.45
CA LEU A 235 18.62 -2.86 -10.31
C LEU A 235 20.15 -2.96 -10.30
N ASN A 236 20.69 -4.19 -10.37
CA ASN A 236 22.12 -4.47 -10.27
C ASN A 236 22.77 -3.78 -9.05
N CYS A 237 22.13 -3.91 -7.87
CA CYS A 237 22.55 -3.29 -6.62
C CYS A 237 22.69 -4.31 -5.49
N GLY A 238 23.24 -3.89 -4.33
CA GLY A 238 23.24 -4.70 -3.13
C GLY A 238 21.83 -4.88 -2.54
N ARG A 239 21.56 -6.02 -1.90
CA ARG A 239 20.25 -6.31 -1.27
C ARG A 239 19.87 -5.28 -0.21
N GLU A 240 20.85 -4.73 0.50
CA GLU A 240 20.69 -3.72 1.55
C GLU A 240 20.09 -2.41 1.03
N TRP A 241 20.15 -2.16 -0.28
CA TRP A 241 19.50 -1.01 -0.90
C TRP A 241 17.98 -1.20 -1.00
N ILE A 242 17.51 -2.42 -1.05
CA ILE A 242 16.08 -2.74 -1.10
C ILE A 242 15.50 -2.69 0.32
N GLY A 243 14.64 -1.72 0.59
CA GLY A 243 13.92 -1.63 1.86
C GLY A 243 12.90 -2.76 2.02
N ILE A 244 12.54 -3.07 3.25
CA ILE A 244 11.48 -4.03 3.58
C ILE A 244 10.42 -3.34 4.43
N ALA A 245 9.17 -3.47 4.03
CA ALA A 245 8.03 -3.12 4.87
C ALA A 245 7.64 -4.33 5.74
N ASN A 246 8.00 -4.28 7.01
CA ASN A 246 7.75 -5.36 7.95
C ASN A 246 6.29 -5.36 8.42
N GLN A 247 5.72 -6.54 8.68
CA GLN A 247 4.34 -6.68 9.16
C GLN A 247 4.10 -5.94 10.50
N VAL A 248 5.05 -5.98 11.40
CA VAL A 248 4.88 -5.44 12.77
C VAL A 248 5.38 -4.01 12.87
N SER A 249 6.54 -3.70 12.30
CA SER A 249 7.21 -2.40 12.47
C SER A 249 7.12 -1.49 11.23
N GLY A 250 6.61 -1.97 10.10
CA GLY A 250 6.66 -1.22 8.85
C GLY A 250 8.11 -0.92 8.41
N PHE A 251 8.35 0.30 7.98
CA PHE A 251 9.68 0.89 7.77
C PHE A 251 9.68 2.35 8.22
N ASP A 252 10.86 2.86 8.54
CA ASP A 252 11.05 4.23 9.02
C ASP A 252 11.03 5.26 7.88
N TRP A 253 10.96 6.55 8.21
CA TRP A 253 10.87 7.64 7.25
C TRP A 253 11.88 7.55 6.12
N ARG A 254 11.38 7.73 4.90
CA ARG A 254 12.14 7.94 3.67
C ARG A 254 11.78 9.32 3.11
N SER A 255 12.78 10.08 2.70
CA SER A 255 12.61 11.41 2.11
C SER A 255 12.93 11.40 0.62
N LEU A 256 12.14 12.14 -0.16
CA LEU A 256 12.30 12.34 -1.59
C LEU A 256 12.87 13.72 -1.90
#